data_faa19c50e09a640de395a1910e01d430
#
_entry.id   faa19c50e09a640de395a1910e01d430
#
_cell.length_a   1.000
_cell.length_b   1.000
_cell.length_c   1.000
_cell.angle_alpha   90.00
_cell.angle_beta   90.00
_cell.angle_gamma   90.00
#
_symmetry.space_group_name_H-M   'P 1'
#
loop_
_entity.id
_entity.type
_entity.pdbx_description
1 polymer ?
#
loop_
_entity_poly.entity_id
_entity_poly.type
_entity_poly.pdbx_seq_one_letter_code
_entity_poly.pdbx_strand_id
1 'polypeptide(L)'
;KIFPSSSIKKLDAYTIEHEPIASIDLMERAAQALTKAITERWDITTPVTVFAGPGNNGGDALAVARMLAEKEYKVEAYLFNPKGELSADCQTNKELVEMMDNVKFSEVSTQFVPPALTMDHLVVDGLFGSGLNKPLSGGFAAVVKYINASPATVVAIDIPSCLLYTS
;
A
#
# COMPACT_ATOMS: atom_id res chain seq x y z
N LYS A 1 0.48 -16.23 -17.74
CA LYS A 1 -0.76 -15.63 -18.31
C LYS A 1 -1.07 -14.36 -17.53
N ILE A 2 -1.34 -13.26 -18.22
CA ILE A 2 -1.80 -12.01 -17.61
C ILE A 2 -3.32 -12.01 -17.71
N PHE A 3 -4.01 -11.81 -16.60
CA PHE A 3 -5.47 -11.74 -16.54
C PHE A 3 -5.94 -10.29 -16.44
N PRO A 4 -7.06 -9.91 -17.07
CA PRO A 4 -7.64 -8.59 -16.86
C PRO A 4 -8.14 -8.42 -15.40
N SER A 5 -8.13 -7.19 -14.88
CA SER A 5 -8.53 -6.86 -13.50
C SER A 5 -9.92 -7.39 -13.12
N SER A 6 -10.85 -7.44 -14.10
CA SER A 6 -12.18 -8.01 -13.88
C SER A 6 -12.15 -9.51 -13.60
N SER A 7 -11.17 -10.24 -14.14
CA SER A 7 -10.97 -11.66 -13.87
C SER A 7 -10.32 -11.89 -12.50
N ILE A 8 -9.40 -11.02 -12.08
CA ILE A 8 -8.79 -11.08 -10.75
C ILE A 8 -9.86 -10.88 -9.67
N LYS A 9 -10.71 -9.85 -9.80
CA LYS A 9 -11.83 -9.63 -8.86
C LYS A 9 -12.79 -10.81 -8.77
N LYS A 10 -13.03 -11.53 -9.89
CA LYS A 10 -13.86 -12.74 -9.88
C LYS A 10 -13.16 -13.92 -9.18
N LEU A 11 -11.85 -14.02 -9.33
CA LEU A 11 -11.05 -15.05 -8.63
C LEU A 11 -11.04 -14.81 -7.12
N ASP A 12 -10.87 -13.56 -6.70
CA ASP A 12 -10.91 -13.18 -5.28
C ASP A 12 -12.28 -13.50 -4.68
N ALA A 13 -13.39 -13.08 -5.36
CA ALA A 13 -14.74 -13.38 -4.93
C ALA A 13 -15.01 -14.89 -4.88
N TYR A 14 -14.54 -15.64 -5.87
CA TYR A 14 -14.65 -17.10 -5.90
C TYR A 14 -13.88 -17.74 -4.74
N THR A 15 -12.69 -17.26 -4.44
CA THR A 15 -11.87 -17.76 -3.33
C THR A 15 -12.56 -17.53 -1.99
N ILE A 16 -13.10 -16.32 -1.77
CA ILE A 16 -13.85 -15.97 -0.54
C ILE A 16 -15.10 -16.85 -0.39
N GLU A 17 -15.78 -17.17 -1.49
CA GLU A 17 -17.02 -17.98 -1.49
C GLU A 17 -16.75 -19.48 -1.28
N HIS A 18 -15.67 -20.02 -1.85
CA HIS A 18 -15.42 -21.46 -1.92
C HIS A 18 -14.33 -21.96 -0.95
N GLU A 19 -13.36 -21.14 -0.62
CA GLU A 19 -12.54 -21.32 0.58
C GLU A 19 -13.23 -20.50 1.67
N PRO A 20 -13.63 -21.05 2.83
CA PRO A 20 -14.26 -20.28 3.91
C PRO A 20 -13.21 -19.38 4.57
N ILE A 21 -12.74 -18.38 3.82
CA ILE A 21 -11.72 -17.41 4.22
C ILE A 21 -12.33 -16.02 4.25
N ALA A 22 -12.15 -15.29 5.35
CA ALA A 22 -12.54 -13.90 5.42
C ALA A 22 -11.67 -13.02 4.50
N SER A 23 -12.21 -11.91 4.00
CA SER A 23 -11.49 -10.96 3.14
C SER A 23 -10.18 -10.49 3.78
N ILE A 24 -10.21 -10.23 5.08
CA ILE A 24 -9.02 -9.83 5.83
C ILE A 24 -7.93 -10.91 5.85
N ASP A 25 -8.29 -12.18 5.92
CA ASP A 25 -7.33 -13.29 5.91
C ASP A 25 -6.71 -13.48 4.52
N LEU A 26 -7.48 -13.20 3.46
CA LEU A 26 -6.97 -13.19 2.09
C LEU A 26 -5.98 -12.04 1.89
N MET A 27 -6.29 -10.86 2.41
CA MET A 27 -5.38 -9.70 2.43
C MET A 27 -4.10 -10.01 3.21
N GLU A 28 -4.21 -10.67 4.38
CA GLU A 28 -3.07 -11.07 5.20
C GLU A 28 -2.13 -12.04 4.42
N ARG A 29 -2.68 -13.02 3.70
CA ARG A 29 -1.89 -13.92 2.83
C ARG A 29 -1.17 -13.16 1.70
N ALA A 30 -1.85 -12.21 1.05
CA ALA A 30 -1.26 -11.39 0.01
C ALA A 30 -0.11 -10.53 0.57
N ALA A 31 -0.33 -9.87 1.69
CA ALA A 31 0.67 -9.06 2.37
C ALA A 31 1.89 -9.90 2.82
N GLN A 32 1.69 -11.13 3.30
CA GLN A 32 2.78 -12.06 3.62
C GLN A 32 3.64 -12.38 2.40
N ALA A 33 3.02 -12.66 1.26
CA ALA A 33 3.74 -12.95 0.02
C ALA A 33 4.55 -11.73 -0.47
N LEU A 34 3.97 -10.53 -0.40
CA LEU A 34 4.63 -9.28 -0.75
C LEU A 34 5.79 -8.96 0.20
N THR A 35 5.57 -9.09 1.50
CA THR A 35 6.60 -8.91 2.53
C THR A 35 7.76 -9.86 2.31
N LYS A 36 7.50 -11.14 2.04
CA LYS A 36 8.54 -12.12 1.70
C LYS A 36 9.34 -11.67 0.49
N ALA A 37 8.68 -11.26 -0.60
CA ALA A 37 9.35 -10.81 -1.81
C ALA A 37 10.22 -9.56 -1.59
N ILE A 38 9.81 -8.66 -0.68
CA ILE A 38 10.58 -7.50 -0.27
C ILE A 38 11.81 -7.93 0.55
N THR A 39 11.63 -8.74 1.58
CA THR A 39 12.72 -9.15 2.48
C THR A 39 13.76 -10.06 1.82
N GLU A 40 13.44 -10.69 0.71
CA GLU A 40 14.40 -11.45 -0.12
C GLU A 40 15.33 -10.54 -0.95
N ARG A 41 14.98 -9.23 -1.13
CA ARG A 41 15.72 -8.29 -1.99
C ARG A 41 16.36 -7.15 -1.24
N TRP A 42 15.77 -6.71 -0.16
CA TRP A 42 16.23 -5.59 0.67
C TRP A 42 16.37 -6.05 2.10
N ASP A 43 17.47 -5.69 2.72
CA ASP A 43 17.74 -6.02 4.13
C ASP A 43 17.13 -4.97 5.09
N ILE A 44 17.20 -5.26 6.39
CA ILE A 44 16.60 -4.43 7.46
C ILE A 44 17.18 -3.02 7.57
N THR A 45 18.33 -2.74 6.95
CA THR A 45 18.94 -1.40 6.95
C THR A 45 18.28 -0.47 5.92
N THR A 46 17.48 -1.04 4.99
CA THR A 46 16.73 -0.28 4.00
C THR A 46 15.55 0.43 4.65
N PRO A 47 15.50 1.77 4.67
CA PRO A 47 14.35 2.49 5.18
C PRO A 47 13.16 2.33 4.22
N VAL A 48 11.98 2.02 4.78
CA VAL A 48 10.77 1.76 4.02
C VAL A 48 9.77 2.89 4.25
N THR A 49 9.28 3.48 3.16
CA THR A 49 8.17 4.44 3.19
C THR A 49 6.97 3.88 2.46
N VAL A 50 5.85 3.75 3.17
CA VAL A 50 4.61 3.19 2.64
C VAL A 50 3.61 4.31 2.38
N PHE A 51 3.08 4.37 1.16
CA PHE A 51 2.00 5.28 0.78
C PHE A 51 0.73 4.46 0.54
N ALA A 52 -0.22 4.57 1.44
CA ALA A 52 -1.47 3.83 1.41
C ALA A 52 -2.65 4.72 1.01
N GLY A 53 -3.52 4.24 0.14
CA GLY A 53 -4.80 4.84 -0.18
C GLY A 53 -5.92 4.34 0.75
N PRO A 54 -7.15 4.85 0.62
CA PRO A 54 -8.25 4.52 1.53
C PRO A 54 -8.95 3.18 1.23
N GLY A 55 -8.63 2.55 0.11
CA GLY A 55 -9.24 1.28 -0.32
C GLY A 55 -8.46 0.04 0.10
N ASN A 56 -8.85 -1.13 -0.43
CA ASN A 56 -8.22 -2.41 -0.11
C ASN A 56 -6.71 -2.44 -0.45
N ASN A 57 -6.30 -1.79 -1.55
CA ASN A 57 -4.88 -1.69 -1.90
C ASN A 57 -4.06 -0.97 -0.81
N GLY A 58 -4.67 0.04 -0.16
CA GLY A 58 -4.08 0.68 1.01
C GLY A 58 -4.06 -0.23 2.24
N GLY A 59 -5.09 -1.06 2.42
CA GLY A 59 -5.12 -2.09 3.45
C GLY A 59 -3.99 -3.09 3.30
N ASP A 60 -3.77 -3.61 2.08
CA ASP A 60 -2.62 -4.48 1.75
C ASP A 60 -1.28 -3.80 2.08
N ALA A 61 -1.14 -2.51 1.71
CA ALA A 61 0.09 -1.76 1.99
C ALA A 61 0.33 -1.55 3.49
N LEU A 62 -0.71 -1.28 4.29
CA LEU A 62 -0.61 -1.17 5.74
C LEU A 62 -0.28 -2.52 6.39
N ALA A 63 -0.84 -3.63 5.89
CA ALA A 63 -0.47 -4.97 6.34
C ALA A 63 1.02 -5.27 6.06
N VAL A 64 1.52 -4.91 4.87
CA VAL A 64 2.95 -5.01 4.53
C VAL A 64 3.80 -4.14 5.46
N ALA A 65 3.36 -2.90 5.75
CA ALA A 65 4.06 -2.00 6.68
C ALA A 65 4.23 -2.64 8.06
N ARG A 66 3.14 -3.22 8.60
CA ARG A 66 3.14 -3.94 9.87
C ARG A 66 4.11 -5.11 9.86
N MET A 67 4.00 -5.99 8.85
CA MET A 67 4.85 -7.18 8.74
C MET A 67 6.34 -6.87 8.55
N LEU A 68 6.67 -5.77 7.86
CA LEU A 68 8.05 -5.30 7.75
C LEU A 68 8.57 -4.77 9.09
N ALA A 69 7.74 -4.03 9.84
CA ALA A 69 8.10 -3.54 11.16
C ALA A 69 8.27 -4.66 12.19
N GLU A 70 7.46 -5.74 12.12
CA GLU A 70 7.64 -6.97 12.90
C GLU A 70 8.98 -7.66 12.61
N LYS A 71 9.55 -7.42 11.43
CA LYS A 71 10.87 -7.90 11.00
C LYS A 71 11.98 -6.86 11.19
N GLU A 72 11.75 -5.86 12.04
CA GLU A 72 12.72 -4.84 12.45
C GLU A 72 13.15 -3.86 11.35
N TYR A 73 12.38 -3.78 10.23
CA TYR A 73 12.58 -2.70 9.26
C TYR A 73 12.17 -1.36 9.86
N LYS A 74 12.88 -0.29 9.48
CA LYS A 74 12.47 1.07 9.79
C LYS A 74 11.37 1.50 8.83
N VAL A 75 10.12 1.58 9.32
CA VAL A 75 8.93 1.84 8.51
C VAL A 75 8.31 3.18 8.87
N GLU A 76 8.06 4.01 7.84
CA GLU A 76 7.16 5.16 7.89
C GLU A 76 5.95 4.89 7.00
N ALA A 77 4.72 5.01 7.50
CA ALA A 77 3.50 4.76 6.75
C ALA A 77 2.58 5.99 6.75
N TYR A 78 2.12 6.35 5.55
CA TYR A 78 1.22 7.47 5.29
C TYR A 78 -0.07 6.97 4.66
N LEU A 79 -1.19 7.10 5.39
CA LEU A 79 -2.52 6.76 4.90
C LEU A 79 -3.25 8.01 4.41
N PHE A 80 -3.52 8.09 3.12
CA PHE A 80 -4.24 9.20 2.51
C PHE A 80 -5.74 8.97 2.57
N ASN A 81 -6.41 9.70 3.47
CA ASN A 81 -7.86 9.58 3.72
C ASN A 81 -8.56 10.95 3.70
N PRO A 82 -8.60 11.66 2.56
CA PRO A 82 -9.17 13.01 2.49
C PRO A 82 -10.68 13.06 2.70
N LYS A 83 -11.39 11.94 2.58
CA LYS A 83 -12.85 11.86 2.74
C LYS A 83 -13.29 11.30 4.08
N GLY A 84 -12.38 10.76 4.89
CA GLY A 84 -12.71 10.08 6.14
C GLY A 84 -13.41 8.72 5.95
N GLU A 85 -13.26 8.10 4.76
CA GLU A 85 -13.91 6.82 4.43
C GLU A 85 -12.84 5.80 4.03
N LEU A 86 -12.75 4.70 4.75
CA LEU A 86 -11.86 3.59 4.48
C LEU A 86 -12.66 2.33 4.11
N SER A 87 -12.07 1.43 3.35
CA SER A 87 -12.61 0.06 3.26
C SER A 87 -12.47 -0.64 4.61
N ALA A 88 -13.32 -1.64 4.87
CA ALA A 88 -13.32 -2.36 6.15
C ALA A 88 -11.94 -2.95 6.48
N ASP A 89 -11.31 -3.60 5.51
CA ASP A 89 -9.99 -4.22 5.70
C ASP A 89 -8.87 -3.18 5.85
N CYS A 90 -8.99 -2.01 5.17
CA CYS A 90 -8.06 -0.89 5.36
C CYS A 90 -8.18 -0.30 6.77
N GLN A 91 -9.41 -0.13 7.27
CA GLN A 91 -9.66 0.34 8.64
C GLN A 91 -9.05 -0.61 9.67
N THR A 92 -9.26 -1.92 9.51
CA THR A 92 -8.66 -2.94 10.40
C THR A 92 -7.14 -2.86 10.40
N ASN A 93 -6.50 -2.78 9.22
CA ASN A 93 -5.04 -2.69 9.15
C ASN A 93 -4.50 -1.35 9.65
N LYS A 94 -5.26 -0.25 9.50
CA LYS A 94 -4.93 1.03 10.13
C LYS A 94 -4.85 0.88 11.65
N GLU A 95 -5.88 0.32 12.27
CA GLU A 95 -5.93 0.12 13.73
C GLU A 95 -4.78 -0.75 14.23
N LEU A 96 -4.42 -1.80 13.48
CA LEU A 96 -3.28 -2.66 13.82
C LEU A 96 -1.94 -1.91 13.73
N VAL A 97 -1.74 -1.08 12.71
CA VAL A 97 -0.52 -0.26 12.57
C VAL A 97 -0.44 0.81 13.66
N GLU A 98 -1.57 1.44 14.03
CA GLU A 98 -1.62 2.46 15.09
C GLU A 98 -1.23 1.92 16.47
N MET A 99 -1.39 0.62 16.70
CA MET A 99 -0.96 -0.06 17.93
C MET A 99 0.55 -0.36 17.97
N MET A 100 1.30 -0.12 16.90
CA MET A 100 2.72 -0.44 16.81
C MET A 100 3.59 0.77 17.11
N ASP A 101 4.37 0.71 18.18
CA ASP A 101 5.29 1.78 18.58
C ASP A 101 6.49 1.95 17.62
N ASN A 102 6.80 0.93 16.84
CA ASN A 102 7.94 0.89 15.91
C ASN A 102 7.59 1.27 14.46
N VAL A 103 6.35 1.69 14.19
CA VAL A 103 5.93 2.27 12.91
C VAL A 103 5.64 3.76 13.11
N LYS A 104 6.31 4.60 12.33
CA LYS A 104 5.94 6.01 12.26
C LYS A 104 4.74 6.16 11.34
N PHE A 105 3.54 6.14 11.92
CA PHE A 105 2.28 6.23 11.18
C PHE A 105 1.72 7.66 11.15
N SER A 106 1.14 8.03 10.01
CA SER A 106 0.45 9.31 9.84
C SER A 106 -0.77 9.15 8.92
N GLU A 107 -1.95 9.55 9.38
CA GLU A 107 -3.12 9.70 8.53
C GLU A 107 -3.17 11.12 7.95
N VAL A 108 -3.27 11.21 6.63
CA VAL A 108 -3.25 12.45 5.85
C VAL A 108 -4.65 12.74 5.34
N SER A 109 -5.30 13.75 5.91
CA SER A 109 -6.65 14.19 5.50
C SER A 109 -6.64 15.48 4.68
N THR A 110 -5.68 16.38 4.93
CA THR A 110 -5.64 17.71 4.29
C THR A 110 -4.24 18.07 3.79
N GLN A 111 -3.34 18.38 4.71
CA GLN A 111 -1.98 18.80 4.38
C GLN A 111 -1.01 17.65 4.53
N PHE A 112 -0.07 17.55 3.63
CA PHE A 112 0.97 16.54 3.63
C PHE A 112 2.34 17.17 3.41
N VAL A 113 3.25 16.91 4.33
CA VAL A 113 4.67 17.24 4.18
C VAL A 113 5.39 15.95 3.80
N PRO A 114 5.84 15.83 2.53
CA PRO A 114 6.48 14.61 2.08
C PRO A 114 7.79 14.33 2.84
N PRO A 115 8.05 13.06 3.24
CA PRO A 115 9.35 12.70 3.79
C PRO A 115 10.44 12.80 2.70
N ALA A 116 11.69 12.99 3.09
CA ALA A 116 12.79 12.90 2.14
C ALA A 116 12.93 11.45 1.64
N LEU A 117 12.91 11.24 0.33
CA LEU A 117 13.12 9.96 -0.32
C LEU A 117 14.46 9.97 -1.04
N THR A 118 15.40 9.13 -0.61
CA THR A 118 16.74 8.98 -1.20
C THR A 118 16.86 7.70 -2.01
N MET A 119 18.00 7.47 -2.67
CA MET A 119 18.29 6.23 -3.41
C MET A 119 18.26 4.98 -2.52
N ASP A 120 18.48 5.14 -1.22
CA ASP A 120 18.51 4.03 -0.26
C ASP A 120 17.12 3.64 0.23
N HIS A 121 16.08 4.45 -0.07
CA HIS A 121 14.71 4.18 0.36
C HIS A 121 14.02 3.18 -0.56
N LEU A 122 13.23 2.32 0.07
CA LEU A 122 12.20 1.54 -0.59
C LEU A 122 10.84 2.22 -0.37
N VAL A 123 10.16 2.54 -1.45
CA VAL A 123 8.78 3.03 -1.42
C VAL A 123 7.83 1.90 -1.74
N VAL A 124 6.83 1.69 -0.88
CA VAL A 124 5.71 0.79 -1.15
C VAL A 124 4.51 1.63 -1.59
N ASP A 125 4.14 1.50 -2.87
CA ASP A 125 3.01 2.20 -3.48
C ASP A 125 1.73 1.37 -3.37
N GLY A 126 0.90 1.68 -2.39
CA GLY A 126 -0.44 1.16 -2.17
C GLY A 126 -1.53 2.22 -2.31
N LEU A 127 -1.28 3.32 -3.03
CA LEU A 127 -2.26 4.40 -3.18
C LEU A 127 -3.50 3.95 -3.93
N PHE A 128 -3.30 3.25 -5.07
CA PHE A 128 -4.39 2.79 -5.91
C PHE A 128 -4.09 1.39 -6.45
N GLY A 129 -5.16 0.62 -6.64
CA GLY A 129 -5.13 -0.66 -7.34
C GLY A 129 -5.93 -0.60 -8.65
N SER A 130 -6.23 -1.77 -9.19
CA SER A 130 -6.98 -1.96 -10.44
C SER A 130 -8.42 -1.39 -10.42
N GLY A 131 -8.89 -0.86 -9.29
CA GLY A 131 -10.21 -0.25 -9.13
C GLY A 131 -10.29 1.21 -9.55
N LEU A 132 -9.17 1.89 -9.82
CA LEU A 132 -9.19 3.28 -10.25
C LEU A 132 -9.73 3.38 -11.69
N ASN A 133 -10.80 4.13 -11.86
CA ASN A 133 -11.48 4.32 -13.15
C ASN A 133 -11.58 5.80 -13.58
N LYS A 134 -10.87 6.67 -12.89
CA LYS A 134 -10.83 8.11 -13.19
C LYS A 134 -9.38 8.61 -13.15
N PRO A 135 -9.03 9.62 -13.97
CA PRO A 135 -7.72 10.25 -13.89
C PRO A 135 -7.40 10.76 -12.49
N LEU A 136 -6.15 10.64 -12.09
CA LEU A 136 -5.67 11.19 -10.83
C LEU A 136 -5.72 12.72 -10.85
N SER A 137 -6.21 13.31 -9.77
CA SER A 137 -6.29 14.77 -9.61
C SER A 137 -5.98 15.19 -8.17
N GLY A 138 -5.75 16.49 -7.96
CA GLY A 138 -5.55 17.07 -6.64
C GLY A 138 -4.36 16.49 -5.88
N GLY A 139 -4.54 16.25 -4.59
CA GLY A 139 -3.49 15.79 -3.68
C GLY A 139 -2.88 14.44 -4.08
N PHE A 140 -3.67 13.50 -4.54
CA PHE A 140 -3.16 12.19 -4.99
C PHE A 140 -2.23 12.30 -6.21
N ALA A 141 -2.58 13.14 -7.19
CA ALA A 141 -1.71 13.40 -8.33
C ALA A 141 -0.38 14.03 -7.91
N ALA A 142 -0.40 14.93 -6.91
CA ALA A 142 0.80 15.53 -6.36
C ALA A 142 1.70 14.50 -5.66
N VAL A 143 1.12 13.58 -4.88
CA VAL A 143 1.85 12.50 -4.20
C VAL A 143 2.49 11.55 -5.21
N VAL A 144 1.74 11.11 -6.23
CA VAL A 144 2.27 10.23 -7.29
C VAL A 144 3.41 10.93 -8.05
N LYS A 145 3.25 12.21 -8.39
CA LYS A 145 4.31 13.00 -9.02
C LYS A 145 5.55 13.10 -8.12
N TYR A 146 5.35 13.28 -6.82
CA TYR A 146 6.45 13.31 -5.85
C TYR A 146 7.22 11.98 -5.81
N ILE A 147 6.50 10.84 -5.71
CA ILE A 147 7.11 9.51 -5.71
C ILE A 147 7.90 9.29 -7.00
N ASN A 148 7.32 9.60 -8.17
CA ASN A 148 7.96 9.42 -9.47
C ASN A 148 9.19 10.30 -9.68
N ALA A 149 9.26 11.46 -9.05
CA ALA A 149 10.41 12.37 -9.12
C ALA A 149 11.51 11.99 -8.13
N SER A 150 11.24 11.08 -7.19
CA SER A 150 12.23 10.64 -6.20
C SER A 150 13.23 9.64 -6.81
N PRO A 151 14.46 9.55 -6.27
CA PRO A 151 15.42 8.53 -6.67
C PRO A 151 15.21 7.18 -5.99
N ALA A 152 14.16 7.03 -5.16
CA ALA A 152 13.88 5.81 -4.41
C ALA A 152 13.43 4.66 -5.31
N THR A 153 13.68 3.43 -4.88
CA THR A 153 13.09 2.26 -5.54
C THR A 153 11.62 2.13 -5.14
N VAL A 154 10.73 1.93 -6.12
CA VAL A 154 9.29 1.82 -5.88
C VAL A 154 8.81 0.39 -6.15
N VAL A 155 8.11 -0.19 -5.18
CA VAL A 155 7.38 -1.46 -5.30
C VAL A 155 5.89 -1.16 -5.17
N ALA A 156 5.13 -1.44 -6.23
CA ALA A 156 3.68 -1.30 -6.20
C ALA A 156 3.01 -2.58 -5.68
N ILE A 157 1.99 -2.41 -4.86
CA ILE A 157 1.18 -3.52 -4.33
C ILE A 157 0.41 -4.22 -5.46
N ASP A 158 -0.25 -3.44 -6.31
CA ASP A 158 -1.04 -3.93 -7.46
C ASP A 158 -0.51 -3.25 -8.75
N ILE A 159 -1.22 -2.24 -9.23
CA ILE A 159 -0.79 -1.47 -10.40
C ILE A 159 0.00 -0.24 -9.93
N PRO A 160 1.19 0.02 -10.48
CA PRO A 160 1.93 1.22 -10.15
C PRO A 160 1.09 2.49 -10.38
N SER A 161 0.93 3.31 -9.35
CA SER A 161 0.09 4.52 -9.42
C SER A 161 0.57 5.52 -10.47
N CYS A 162 1.85 5.45 -10.87
CA CYS A 162 2.41 6.26 -11.95
C CYS A 162 1.78 5.97 -13.32
N LEU A 163 1.37 4.74 -13.60
CA LEU A 163 0.71 4.38 -14.87
C LEU A 163 -0.67 5.02 -14.99
N LEU A 164 -1.31 5.33 -13.86
CA LEU A 164 -2.63 5.94 -13.78
C LEU A 164 -2.56 7.47 -13.94
N TYR A 165 -1.38 8.05 -13.85
CA TYR A 165 -1.14 9.49 -14.02
C TYR A 165 -0.95 9.90 -15.49
N THR A 166 -0.50 8.97 -16.34
CA THR A 166 -0.11 9.23 -17.74
C THR A 166 -1.17 8.83 -18.77
N SER A 167 -2.32 8.33 -18.33
CA SER A 167 -3.43 7.89 -19.22
C SER A 167 -4.58 8.87 -19.29
#